data_808b92e5dd54987645c88f532c65ff1e
#
_entry.id   808b92e5dd54987645c88f532c65ff1e
#
_cell.length_a   1.000
_cell.length_b   1.000
_cell.length_c   1.000
_cell.angle_alpha   90.00
_cell.angle_beta   90.00
_cell.angle_gamma   90.00
#
_symmetry.space_group_name_H-M   'P 1'
#
loop_
_entity.id
_entity.type
_entity.pdbx_description
1 polymer ?
#
loop_
_entity_poly.entity_id
_entity_poly.type
_entity_poly.pdbx_seq_one_letter_code
_entity_poly.pdbx_strand_id
1 'polypeptide(L)'
;MRQSDYQRYRRFCSVKIQRIRKRIGFLNKRGKFYQKMSFSVSNVIDAESLFYPLLNAERAWAYANELKEEMNETRNLRIRYHLVSRMKKACSWAETLMNLCHQLADDRTALESDAYYYFMKGNERMELADWVGVERRNE
;
A
#
# COMPACT_ATOMS: atom_id res chain seq x y z
N MET A 1 8.47 -5.62 -14.98
CA MET A 1 9.46 -5.54 -13.87
C MET A 1 9.81 -6.92 -13.37
N ARG A 2 11.05 -7.13 -13.02
CA ARG A 2 11.51 -8.36 -12.39
C ARG A 2 11.27 -8.30 -10.88
N GLN A 3 11.22 -9.45 -10.22
CA GLN A 3 11.09 -9.55 -8.77
C GLN A 3 12.10 -8.68 -8.02
N SER A 4 13.35 -8.65 -8.48
CA SER A 4 14.41 -7.82 -7.88
C SER A 4 14.13 -6.32 -7.98
N ASP A 5 13.46 -5.87 -9.03
CA ASP A 5 13.10 -4.45 -9.20
C ASP A 5 12.04 -4.03 -8.20
N TYR A 6 11.02 -4.87 -7.99
CA TYR A 6 10.01 -4.62 -6.96
C TYR A 6 10.62 -4.59 -5.56
N GLN A 7 11.57 -5.47 -5.30
CA GLN A 7 12.28 -5.50 -4.02
C GLN A 7 13.08 -4.22 -3.77
N ARG A 8 13.78 -3.71 -4.79
CA ARG A 8 14.51 -2.42 -4.71
C ARG A 8 13.56 -1.27 -4.46
N TYR A 9 12.45 -1.23 -5.19
CA TYR A 9 11.44 -0.18 -5.04
C TYR A 9 10.84 -0.19 -3.64
N ARG A 10 10.54 -1.37 -3.10
CA ARG A 10 10.04 -1.54 -1.75
C ARG A 10 11.01 -0.99 -0.71
N ARG A 11 12.31 -1.26 -0.86
CA ARG A 11 13.36 -0.71 0.00
C ARG A 11 13.44 0.81 -0.09
N PHE A 12 13.36 1.34 -1.29
CA PHE A 12 13.32 2.78 -1.54
C PHE A 12 12.15 3.42 -0.81
N CYS A 13 10.97 2.86 -0.91
CA CYS A 13 9.78 3.33 -0.20
C CYS A 13 9.99 3.30 1.32
N SER A 14 10.56 2.22 1.85
CA SER A 14 10.82 2.08 3.28
C SER A 14 11.75 3.17 3.82
N VAL A 15 12.80 3.50 3.10
CA VAL A 15 13.73 4.56 3.50
C VAL A 15 13.03 5.93 3.53
N LYS A 16 12.25 6.23 2.50
CA LYS A 16 11.52 7.50 2.42
C LYS A 16 10.43 7.60 3.48
N ILE A 17 9.72 6.52 3.75
CA ILE A 17 8.71 6.46 4.81
C ILE A 17 9.34 6.80 6.16
N GLN A 18 10.50 6.24 6.47
CA GLN A 18 11.19 6.52 7.72
C GLN A 18 11.60 7.99 7.83
N ARG A 19 12.07 8.60 6.76
CA ARG A 19 12.44 10.04 6.73
C ARG A 19 11.22 10.90 7.03
N ILE A 20 10.09 10.63 6.40
CA ILE A 20 8.86 11.40 6.61
C ILE A 20 8.35 11.21 8.04
N ARG A 21 8.36 9.99 8.56
CA ARG A 21 7.94 9.70 9.94
C ARG A 21 8.74 10.51 10.96
N LYS A 22 10.05 10.56 10.79
CA LYS A 22 10.93 11.33 11.68
C LYS A 22 10.64 12.83 11.59
N ARG A 23 10.46 13.33 10.37
CA ARG A 23 10.21 14.75 10.13
C ARG A 23 8.90 15.23 10.75
N ILE A 24 7.83 14.46 10.62
CA ILE A 24 6.51 14.81 11.13
C ILE A 24 6.27 14.34 12.58
N GLY A 25 7.23 13.61 13.16
CA GLY A 25 7.10 13.09 14.52
C GLY A 25 6.08 11.96 14.66
N PHE A 26 5.69 11.30 13.57
CA PHE A 26 4.75 10.20 13.61
C PHE A 26 5.48 8.90 13.95
N LEU A 27 5.66 8.67 15.26
CA LEU A 27 6.35 7.50 15.78
C LEU A 27 5.38 6.70 16.65
N ASN A 28 5.38 5.38 16.50
CA ASN A 28 4.68 4.51 17.41
C ASN A 28 5.38 4.57 18.78
N LYS A 29 4.61 4.80 19.85
CA LYS A 29 5.16 4.80 21.20
C LYS A 29 5.72 3.41 21.51
N ARG A 30 7.01 3.37 21.84
CA ARG A 30 7.69 2.16 22.31
C ARG A 30 7.74 2.18 23.83
N GLY A 31 7.65 1.00 24.44
CA GLY A 31 7.75 0.81 25.88
C GLY A 31 6.72 -0.16 26.38
N LYS A 32 6.40 -0.09 27.68
CA LYS A 32 5.47 -1.01 28.36
C LYS A 32 4.07 -1.02 27.71
N PHE A 33 3.70 0.06 27.01
CA PHE A 33 2.42 0.18 26.31
C PHE A 33 2.68 0.59 24.86
N TYR A 34 2.81 -0.41 23.97
CA TYR A 34 2.87 -0.17 22.53
C TYR A 34 1.47 0.21 22.04
N GLN A 35 1.35 1.40 21.48
CA GLN A 35 0.09 1.85 20.88
C GLN A 35 0.30 2.14 19.41
N LYS A 36 -0.41 1.40 18.56
CA LYS A 36 -0.42 1.65 17.12
C LYS A 36 -1.22 2.91 16.85
N MET A 37 -0.58 3.91 16.23
CA MET A 37 -1.22 5.16 15.89
C MET A 37 -1.71 5.14 14.44
N SER A 38 -2.94 5.62 14.21
CA SER A 38 -3.49 5.80 12.87
C SER A 38 -3.04 7.14 12.31
N PHE A 39 -2.66 7.15 11.02
CA PHE A 39 -2.30 8.38 10.33
C PHE A 39 -3.57 9.17 9.98
N SER A 40 -3.64 10.41 10.45
CA SER A 40 -4.83 11.25 10.34
C SER A 40 -4.47 12.67 9.90
N VAL A 41 -5.51 13.50 9.71
CA VAL A 41 -5.35 14.92 9.34
C VAL A 41 -4.36 15.66 10.26
N SER A 42 -4.36 15.36 11.56
CA SER A 42 -3.47 16.00 12.53
C SER A 42 -1.99 15.72 12.29
N ASN A 43 -1.66 14.66 11.56
CA ASN A 43 -0.29 14.29 11.22
C ASN A 43 0.22 14.98 9.95
N VAL A 44 -0.67 15.59 9.17
CA VAL A 44 -0.32 16.28 7.93
C VAL A 44 0.06 17.71 8.24
N ILE A 45 1.37 18.02 8.17
CA ILE A 45 1.90 19.35 8.45
C ILE A 45 2.15 20.15 7.17
N ASP A 46 2.28 19.48 6.04
CA ASP A 46 2.50 20.10 4.73
C ASP A 46 2.16 19.11 3.60
N ALA A 47 2.33 19.53 2.35
CA ALA A 47 2.05 18.71 1.17
C ALA A 47 2.91 17.44 1.13
N GLU A 48 4.17 17.51 1.57
CA GLU A 48 5.09 16.36 1.59
C GLU A 48 4.61 15.27 2.56
N SER A 49 3.91 15.63 3.63
CA SER A 49 3.35 14.67 4.58
C SER A 49 2.36 13.69 3.92
N LEU A 50 1.71 14.11 2.83
CA LEU A 50 0.80 13.26 2.06
C LEU A 50 1.53 12.12 1.33
N PHE A 51 2.84 12.22 1.14
CA PHE A 51 3.63 11.10 0.60
C PHE A 51 3.71 9.92 1.57
N TYR A 52 3.44 10.12 2.85
CA TYR A 52 3.46 9.01 3.80
C TYR A 52 2.43 7.93 3.45
N PRO A 53 1.13 8.22 3.31
CA PRO A 53 0.17 7.20 2.88
C PRO A 53 0.43 6.70 1.45
N LEU A 54 0.86 7.59 0.54
CA LEU A 54 1.19 7.19 -0.82
C LEU A 54 2.32 6.16 -0.86
N LEU A 55 3.41 6.41 -0.17
CA LEU A 55 4.56 5.51 -0.13
C LEU A 55 4.23 4.19 0.55
N ASN A 56 3.38 4.21 1.57
CA ASN A 56 2.89 2.97 2.20
C ASN A 56 2.05 2.14 1.23
N ALA A 57 1.19 2.78 0.43
CA ALA A 57 0.41 2.10 -0.60
C ALA A 57 1.34 1.51 -1.67
N GLU A 58 2.32 2.30 -2.14
CA GLU A 58 3.30 1.87 -3.15
C GLU A 58 4.16 0.71 -2.65
N ARG A 59 4.58 0.76 -1.39
CA ARG A 59 5.37 -0.33 -0.79
C ARG A 59 4.58 -1.63 -0.73
N ALA A 60 3.32 -1.56 -0.31
CA ALA A 60 2.45 -2.73 -0.26
C ALA A 60 2.16 -3.28 -1.66
N TRP A 61 1.94 -2.41 -2.64
CA TRP A 61 1.75 -2.78 -4.04
C TRP A 61 3.00 -3.46 -4.61
N ALA A 62 4.17 -2.91 -4.37
CA ALA A 62 5.44 -3.50 -4.82
C ALA A 62 5.66 -4.89 -4.20
N TYR A 63 5.35 -5.04 -2.92
CA TYR A 63 5.45 -6.33 -2.24
C TYR A 63 4.47 -7.35 -2.86
N ALA A 64 3.23 -6.94 -3.13
CA ALA A 64 2.26 -7.81 -3.78
C ALA A 64 2.76 -8.30 -5.15
N ASN A 65 3.36 -7.42 -5.96
CA ASN A 65 3.92 -7.79 -7.26
C ASN A 65 5.15 -8.69 -7.14
N GLU A 66 5.99 -8.48 -6.13
CA GLU A 66 7.11 -9.37 -5.81
C GLU A 66 6.60 -10.78 -5.51
N LEU A 67 5.55 -10.88 -4.68
CA LEU A 67 4.91 -12.15 -4.35
C LEU A 67 4.25 -12.80 -5.56
N LYS A 68 3.69 -12.01 -6.45
CA LYS A 68 3.09 -12.51 -7.70
C LYS A 68 4.10 -13.18 -8.60
N GLU A 69 5.29 -12.59 -8.75
CA GLU A 69 6.39 -13.19 -9.50
C GLU A 69 6.85 -14.50 -8.84
N GLU A 70 6.99 -14.51 -7.52
CA GLU A 70 7.35 -15.71 -6.77
C GLU A 70 6.30 -16.81 -6.94
N MET A 71 5.01 -16.47 -6.89
CA MET A 71 3.92 -17.41 -7.06
C MET A 71 3.91 -18.02 -8.46
N ASN A 72 4.25 -17.27 -9.50
CA ASN A 72 4.34 -17.78 -10.87
C ASN A 72 5.42 -18.85 -10.99
N GLU A 73 6.46 -18.79 -10.18
CA GLU A 73 7.55 -19.78 -10.16
C GLU A 73 7.21 -21.00 -9.30
N THR A 74 6.62 -20.79 -8.11
CA THR A 74 6.46 -21.84 -7.10
C THR A 74 5.05 -22.41 -6.97
N ARG A 75 4.03 -21.68 -7.41
CA ARG A 75 2.59 -22.03 -7.29
C ARG A 75 2.14 -22.34 -5.85
N ASN A 76 2.75 -21.72 -4.86
CA ASN A 76 2.44 -21.92 -3.45
C ASN A 76 1.21 -21.10 -3.03
N LEU A 77 0.16 -21.76 -2.51
CA LEU A 77 -1.09 -21.11 -2.09
C LEU A 77 -0.90 -20.12 -0.93
N ARG A 78 0.06 -20.35 -0.04
CA ARG A 78 0.35 -19.41 1.05
C ARG A 78 0.80 -18.05 0.51
N ILE A 79 1.56 -18.07 -0.58
CA ILE A 79 2.02 -16.85 -1.25
C ILE A 79 0.81 -16.11 -1.82
N ARG A 80 -0.18 -16.82 -2.35
CA ARG A 80 -1.42 -16.23 -2.85
C ARG A 80 -2.17 -15.46 -1.74
N TYR A 81 -2.34 -16.04 -0.56
CA TYR A 81 -2.97 -15.37 0.57
C TYR A 81 -2.21 -14.12 0.98
N HIS A 82 -0.90 -14.21 1.03
CA HIS A 82 -0.03 -13.08 1.37
C HIS A 82 -0.13 -11.95 0.32
N LEU A 83 -0.16 -12.32 -0.96
CA LEU A 83 -0.31 -11.38 -2.07
C LEU A 83 -1.61 -10.58 -1.93
N VAL A 84 -2.74 -11.27 -1.75
CA VAL A 84 -4.05 -10.63 -1.59
C VAL A 84 -4.07 -9.71 -0.37
N SER A 85 -3.47 -10.14 0.75
CA SER A 85 -3.35 -9.32 1.95
C SER A 85 -2.58 -8.02 1.68
N ARG A 86 -1.48 -8.09 0.92
CA ARG A 86 -0.70 -6.90 0.56
C ARG A 86 -1.47 -5.97 -0.38
N MET A 87 -2.23 -6.52 -1.32
CA MET A 87 -3.09 -5.70 -2.19
C MET A 87 -4.19 -4.98 -1.41
N LYS A 88 -4.80 -5.65 -0.46
CA LYS A 88 -5.79 -5.02 0.43
C LYS A 88 -5.16 -3.89 1.25
N LYS A 89 -3.94 -4.09 1.72
CA LYS A 89 -3.20 -3.06 2.46
C LYS A 89 -2.88 -1.85 1.58
N ALA A 90 -2.50 -2.09 0.33
CA ALA A 90 -2.27 -1.00 -0.64
C ALA A 90 -3.55 -0.19 -0.86
N CYS A 91 -4.70 -0.84 -1.02
CA CYS A 91 -6.00 -0.17 -1.15
C CYS A 91 -6.36 0.64 0.09
N SER A 92 -6.12 0.11 1.27
CA SER A 92 -6.38 0.80 2.53
C SER A 92 -5.58 2.10 2.65
N TRP A 93 -4.30 2.07 2.30
CA TRP A 93 -3.46 3.27 2.30
C TRP A 93 -3.86 4.26 1.20
N ALA A 94 -4.24 3.76 0.02
CA ALA A 94 -4.74 4.60 -1.07
C ALA A 94 -6.05 5.31 -0.67
N GLU A 95 -6.93 4.62 0.05
CA GLU A 95 -8.16 5.21 0.59
C GLU A 95 -7.84 6.30 1.63
N THR A 96 -6.89 6.05 2.51
CA THR A 96 -6.43 7.05 3.48
C THR A 96 -5.91 8.30 2.76
N LEU A 97 -5.09 8.14 1.72
CA LEU A 97 -4.58 9.23 0.91
C LEU A 97 -5.73 10.00 0.24
N MET A 98 -6.68 9.29 -0.35
CA MET A 98 -7.83 9.90 -1.02
C MET A 98 -8.63 10.76 -0.06
N ASN A 99 -8.96 10.24 1.13
CA ASN A 99 -9.72 10.96 2.14
C ASN A 99 -8.99 12.21 2.63
N LEU A 100 -7.67 12.11 2.82
CA LEU A 100 -6.85 13.26 3.22
C LEU A 100 -6.78 14.31 2.13
N CYS A 101 -6.64 13.91 0.87
CA CYS A 101 -6.59 14.84 -0.27
C CYS A 101 -7.93 15.58 -0.44
N HIS A 102 -9.06 14.92 -0.23
CA HIS A 102 -10.37 15.57 -0.29
C HIS A 102 -10.57 16.60 0.82
N GLN A 103 -9.93 16.42 1.97
CA GLN A 103 -10.03 17.35 3.08
C GLN A 103 -9.01 18.50 3.01
N LEU A 104 -7.83 18.27 2.47
CA LEU A 104 -6.69 19.18 2.62
C LEU A 104 -6.09 19.69 1.31
N ALA A 105 -6.31 18.99 0.21
CA ALA A 105 -5.69 19.32 -1.08
C ALA A 105 -6.67 20.04 -2.00
N ASP A 106 -6.14 20.54 -3.13
CA ASP A 106 -6.95 21.14 -4.18
C ASP A 106 -7.75 20.08 -4.95
N ASP A 107 -8.70 20.53 -5.76
CA ASP A 107 -9.61 19.65 -6.50
C ASP A 107 -8.86 18.72 -7.46
N ARG A 108 -7.80 19.21 -8.09
CA ARG A 108 -6.99 18.42 -9.02
C ARG A 108 -6.27 17.29 -8.30
N THR A 109 -5.64 17.57 -7.17
CA THR A 109 -4.95 16.56 -6.38
C THR A 109 -5.94 15.55 -5.82
N ALA A 110 -7.12 15.99 -5.40
CA ALA A 110 -8.18 15.10 -4.94
C ALA A 110 -8.63 14.14 -6.04
N LEU A 111 -8.79 14.63 -7.28
CA LEU A 111 -9.14 13.78 -8.43
C LEU A 111 -8.03 12.78 -8.76
N GLU A 112 -6.78 13.20 -8.69
CA GLU A 112 -5.64 12.31 -8.90
C GLU A 112 -5.60 11.20 -7.84
N SER A 113 -5.91 11.54 -6.59
CA SER A 113 -5.98 10.55 -5.51
C SER A 113 -7.14 9.57 -5.68
N ASP A 114 -8.29 10.03 -6.20
CA ASP A 114 -9.41 9.17 -6.55
C ASP A 114 -9.00 8.15 -7.61
N ALA A 115 -8.35 8.61 -8.68
CA ALA A 115 -7.87 7.75 -9.76
C ALA A 115 -6.88 6.71 -9.24
N TYR A 116 -5.99 7.10 -8.35
CA TYR A 116 -5.03 6.21 -7.72
C TYR A 116 -5.72 5.13 -6.87
N TYR A 117 -6.70 5.53 -6.06
CA TYR A 117 -7.49 4.59 -5.26
C TYR A 117 -8.20 3.56 -6.13
N TYR A 118 -8.86 4.01 -7.20
CA TYR A 118 -9.59 3.10 -8.10
C TYR A 118 -8.64 2.18 -8.86
N PHE A 119 -7.44 2.66 -9.20
CA PHE A 119 -6.39 1.81 -9.78
C PHE A 119 -6.00 0.68 -8.83
N MET A 120 -5.75 1.00 -7.57
CA MET A 120 -5.41 -0.01 -6.56
C MET A 120 -6.56 -0.98 -6.31
N LYS A 121 -7.78 -0.46 -6.27
CA LYS A 121 -8.99 -1.28 -6.09
C LYS A 121 -9.20 -2.22 -7.26
N GLY A 122 -8.94 -1.77 -8.47
CA GLY A 122 -8.99 -2.60 -9.67
C GLY A 122 -7.97 -3.75 -9.60
N ASN A 123 -6.75 -3.47 -9.17
CA ASN A 123 -5.71 -4.50 -9.00
C ASN A 123 -6.14 -5.56 -7.96
N GLU A 124 -6.69 -5.13 -6.84
CA GLU A 124 -7.21 -6.04 -5.81
C GLU A 124 -8.29 -6.96 -6.38
N ARG A 125 -9.25 -6.38 -7.09
CA ARG A 125 -10.36 -7.14 -7.69
C ARG A 125 -9.88 -8.14 -8.73
N MET A 126 -8.89 -7.79 -9.54
CA MET A 126 -8.30 -8.68 -10.52
C MET A 126 -7.62 -9.87 -9.85
N GLU A 127 -6.88 -9.66 -8.79
CA GLU A 127 -6.24 -10.75 -8.05
C GLU A 127 -7.27 -11.68 -7.39
N LEU A 128 -8.36 -11.13 -6.85
CA LEU A 128 -9.45 -11.92 -6.28
C LEU A 128 -10.18 -12.73 -7.35
N ALA A 129 -10.41 -12.17 -8.53
CA ALA A 129 -11.03 -12.86 -9.65
C ALA A 129 -10.16 -14.02 -10.15
N ASP A 130 -8.84 -13.80 -10.26
CA ASP A 130 -7.90 -14.84 -10.64
C ASP A 130 -7.90 -15.99 -9.63
N TRP A 131 -8.01 -15.71 -8.34
CA TRP A 131 -8.12 -16.71 -7.29
C TRP A 131 -9.39 -17.56 -7.47
N VAL A 132 -10.56 -16.93 -7.61
CA VAL A 132 -11.83 -17.64 -7.81
C VAL A 132 -11.75 -18.54 -9.05
N GLY A 133 -11.11 -18.06 -10.13
CA GLY A 133 -10.88 -18.85 -11.33
C GLY A 133 -10.01 -20.08 -11.09
N VAL A 134 -9.00 -19.99 -10.25
CA VAL A 134 -8.13 -21.11 -9.87
C VAL A 134 -8.89 -22.13 -9.02
N GLU A 135 -9.66 -21.67 -8.04
CA GLU A 135 -10.46 -22.56 -7.20
C GLU A 135 -11.48 -23.35 -8.03
N ARG A 136 -12.16 -22.70 -8.97
CA ARG A 136 -13.12 -23.37 -9.88
C ARG A 136 -12.47 -24.42 -10.76
N ARG A 137 -11.22 -24.23 -11.18
CA ARG A 137 -10.51 -25.23 -12.01
C ARG A 137 -10.05 -26.45 -11.21
N ASN A 138 -9.92 -26.32 -9.90
CA ASN A 138 -9.49 -27.39 -9.02
C ASN A 138 -10.66 -28.21 -8.46
N GLU A 139 -11.90 -27.80 -8.71
CA GLU A 139 -13.11 -28.58 -8.44
C GLU A 139 -13.37 -29.54 -9.62
#